data_4a88c33bf699453a29fe7c92dcd71599
#
_entry.id   4a88c33bf699453a29fe7c92dcd71599
#
_cell.length_a   1.000
_cell.length_b   1.000
_cell.length_c   1.000
_cell.angle_alpha   90.00
_cell.angle_beta   90.00
_cell.angle_gamma   90.00
#
_symmetry.space_group_name_H-M   'P 1'
#
loop_
_entity.id
_entity.type
_entity.pdbx_description
1 polymer ?
#
loop_
_entity_poly.entity_id
_entity_poly.type
_entity_poly.pdbx_seq_one_letter_code
_entity_poly.pdbx_strand_id
1 'polypeptide(L)'
;MLVDPPCTGLGVTPRLSVDTTMADVENLAAYQKQFMRAATALVKKGGTIVYSVCTITGEECEGVVRFAENELGLIETDARPIVGSGCLDSKALSQRFDPELDGAGYFIARFIKP
;
A
#
# COMPACT_ATOMS: atom_id res chain seq x y z
N MET A 1 -11.42 3.15 -8.11
CA MET A 1 -11.74 2.51 -6.80
C MET A 1 -10.62 2.79 -5.82
N LEU A 2 -10.96 3.22 -4.63
CA LEU A 2 -9.99 3.43 -3.53
C LEU A 2 -10.04 2.23 -2.59
N VAL A 3 -8.87 1.67 -2.29
CA VAL A 3 -8.69 0.57 -1.34
C VAL A 3 -7.85 1.07 -0.17
N ASP A 4 -8.48 1.29 0.95
CA ASP A 4 -7.85 1.78 2.19
C ASP A 4 -8.15 0.75 3.31
N PRO A 5 -7.50 -0.42 3.27
CA PRO A 5 -7.81 -1.53 4.16
C PRO A 5 -7.23 -1.33 5.56
N PRO A 6 -7.67 -2.10 6.55
CA PRO A 6 -7.02 -2.12 7.85
C PRO A 6 -5.53 -2.43 7.74
N CYS A 7 -4.70 -1.74 8.52
CA CYS A 7 -3.25 -1.92 8.56
C CYS A 7 -2.73 -1.81 9.99
N THR A 8 -1.44 -2.04 10.19
CA THR A 8 -0.83 -1.93 11.53
C THR A 8 -0.83 -0.51 12.07
N GLY A 9 -0.94 0.49 11.19
CA GLY A 9 -0.95 1.90 11.58
C GLY A 9 0.40 2.41 12.08
N LEU A 10 1.50 1.74 11.74
CA LEU A 10 2.84 2.12 12.20
C LEU A 10 3.33 3.46 11.62
N GLY A 11 2.59 4.04 10.68
CA GLY A 11 2.85 5.39 10.19
C GLY A 11 2.13 6.49 10.95
N VAL A 12 1.19 6.13 11.82
CA VAL A 12 0.38 7.10 12.57
C VAL A 12 1.23 7.77 13.66
N THR A 13 1.21 9.10 13.71
CA THR A 13 1.93 9.90 14.72
C THR A 13 1.00 10.94 15.34
N PRO A 14 1.22 11.37 16.61
CA PRO A 14 2.18 10.83 17.55
C PRO A 14 1.78 9.45 18.08
N ARG A 15 2.78 8.65 18.47
CA ARG A 15 2.55 7.31 19.00
C ARG A 15 3.34 7.11 20.28
N LEU A 16 2.64 6.85 21.38
CA LEU A 16 3.26 6.72 22.70
C LEU A 16 3.91 5.35 22.92
N SER A 17 3.39 4.31 22.27
CA SER A 17 3.93 2.96 22.39
C SER A 17 3.67 2.16 21.12
N VAL A 18 4.52 1.16 20.85
CA VAL A 18 4.35 0.22 19.75
C VAL A 18 4.37 -1.19 20.32
N ASP A 19 3.23 -1.86 20.27
CA ASP A 19 3.05 -3.25 20.71
C ASP A 19 2.73 -4.19 19.53
N THR A 20 2.84 -3.69 18.32
CA THR A 20 2.64 -4.47 17.07
C THR A 20 3.75 -5.52 16.94
N THR A 21 3.36 -6.76 16.69
CA THR A 21 4.28 -7.87 16.46
C THR A 21 4.47 -8.14 14.96
N MET A 22 5.50 -8.92 14.61
CA MET A 22 5.69 -9.36 13.22
C MET A 22 4.52 -10.21 12.73
N ALA A 23 3.90 -11.01 13.61
CA ALA A 23 2.70 -11.78 13.28
C ALA A 23 1.52 -10.86 12.90
N ASP A 24 1.36 -9.73 13.57
CA ASP A 24 0.33 -8.74 13.23
C ASP A 24 0.57 -8.17 11.84
N VAL A 25 1.80 -7.82 11.51
CA VAL A 25 2.19 -7.32 10.19
C VAL A 25 1.84 -8.34 9.11
N GLU A 26 2.25 -9.59 9.29
CA GLU A 26 2.00 -10.65 8.32
C GLU A 26 0.51 -10.93 8.13
N ASN A 27 -0.25 -10.98 9.22
CA ASN A 27 -1.70 -11.22 9.17
C ASN A 27 -2.43 -10.08 8.45
N LEU A 28 -2.09 -8.84 8.74
CA LEU A 28 -2.70 -7.70 8.07
C LEU A 28 -2.28 -7.59 6.61
N ALA A 29 -1.02 -7.90 6.28
CA ALA A 29 -0.59 -7.95 4.88
C ALA A 29 -1.39 -9.00 4.09
N ALA A 30 -1.63 -10.17 4.67
CA ALA A 30 -2.46 -11.20 4.05
C ALA A 30 -3.91 -10.72 3.85
N TYR A 31 -4.46 -10.01 4.83
CA TYR A 31 -5.80 -9.45 4.76
C TYR A 31 -5.92 -8.37 3.68
N GLN A 32 -4.92 -7.49 3.59
CA GLN A 32 -4.85 -6.45 2.55
C GLN A 32 -4.82 -7.05 1.14
N LYS A 33 -4.12 -8.18 0.97
CA LYS A 33 -4.11 -8.90 -0.31
C LYS A 33 -5.49 -9.40 -0.70
N GLN A 34 -6.31 -9.81 0.27
CA GLN A 34 -7.69 -10.20 0.01
C GLN A 34 -8.54 -9.00 -0.43
N PHE A 35 -8.34 -7.83 0.18
CA PHE A 35 -8.99 -6.59 -0.28
C PHE A 35 -8.62 -6.26 -1.73
N MET A 36 -7.34 -6.38 -2.08
CA MET A 36 -6.89 -6.14 -3.45
C MET A 36 -7.48 -7.15 -4.43
N ARG A 37 -7.63 -8.41 -4.02
CA ARG A 37 -8.28 -9.45 -4.83
C ARG A 37 -9.75 -9.09 -5.11
N ALA A 38 -10.47 -8.69 -4.07
CA ALA A 38 -11.86 -8.26 -4.20
C ALA A 38 -12.01 -7.01 -5.08
N ALA A 39 -11.16 -6.01 -4.87
CA ALA A 39 -11.17 -4.79 -5.69
C ALA A 39 -10.92 -5.09 -7.16
N THR A 40 -9.99 -5.99 -7.45
CA THR A 40 -9.67 -6.41 -8.83
C THR A 40 -10.87 -7.08 -9.50
N ALA A 41 -11.65 -7.85 -8.74
CA ALA A 41 -12.86 -8.49 -9.26
C ALA A 41 -13.97 -7.47 -9.55
N LEU A 42 -14.08 -6.44 -8.71
CA LEU A 42 -15.16 -5.44 -8.81
C LEU A 42 -14.89 -4.33 -9.80
N VAL A 43 -13.64 -3.92 -9.98
CA VAL A 43 -13.31 -2.84 -10.91
C VAL A 43 -13.45 -3.31 -12.35
N LYS A 44 -13.95 -2.44 -13.23
CA LYS A 44 -14.07 -2.75 -14.66
C LYS A 44 -12.69 -2.79 -15.33
N LYS A 45 -12.61 -3.45 -16.48
CA LYS A 45 -11.41 -3.43 -17.34
C LYS A 45 -11.07 -1.99 -17.71
N GLY A 46 -9.78 -1.65 -17.65
CA GLY A 46 -9.30 -0.29 -17.86
C GLY A 46 -9.52 0.63 -16.67
N GLY A 47 -10.17 0.15 -15.61
CA GLY A 47 -10.41 0.93 -14.38
C GLY A 47 -9.17 1.08 -13.52
N THR A 48 -9.20 2.08 -12.66
CA THR A 48 -8.10 2.44 -11.77
C THR A 48 -8.39 1.98 -10.35
N ILE A 49 -7.38 1.40 -9.70
CA ILE A 49 -7.38 1.09 -8.27
C ILE A 49 -6.28 1.90 -7.62
N VAL A 50 -6.60 2.59 -6.53
CA VAL A 50 -5.63 3.27 -5.66
C VAL A 50 -5.61 2.53 -4.33
N TYR A 51 -4.43 2.04 -3.97
CA TYR A 51 -4.18 1.36 -2.69
C TYR A 51 -3.48 2.34 -1.75
N SER A 52 -3.98 2.50 -0.54
CA SER A 52 -3.37 3.39 0.45
C SER A 52 -3.42 2.77 1.84
N VAL A 53 -2.32 2.92 2.59
CA VAL A 53 -2.22 2.45 3.97
C VAL A 53 -1.41 3.43 4.80
N CYS A 54 -1.77 3.57 6.09
CA CYS A 54 -1.07 4.44 7.04
C CYS A 54 0.00 3.66 7.81
N THR A 55 0.84 2.93 7.10
CA THR A 55 1.92 2.12 7.64
C THR A 55 3.20 2.29 6.85
N ILE A 56 4.31 1.76 7.37
CA ILE A 56 5.64 1.88 6.77
C ILE A 56 6.30 0.53 6.51
N THR A 57 5.66 -0.59 6.84
CA THR A 57 6.23 -1.93 6.66
C THR A 57 6.28 -2.31 5.19
N GLY A 58 7.35 -2.98 4.76
CA GLY A 58 7.46 -3.47 3.39
C GLY A 58 6.39 -4.50 3.03
N GLU A 59 6.00 -5.33 3.97
CA GLU A 59 4.99 -6.38 3.80
C GLU A 59 3.62 -5.80 3.44
N GLU A 60 3.24 -4.69 4.08
CA GLU A 60 1.95 -4.02 3.87
C GLU A 60 1.98 -3.02 2.71
N CYS A 61 3.14 -2.65 2.25
CA CYS A 61 3.35 -1.66 1.19
C CYS A 61 3.81 -2.34 -0.11
N GLU A 62 5.11 -2.41 -0.33
CA GLU A 62 5.68 -3.00 -1.56
C GLU A 62 5.32 -4.48 -1.73
N GLY A 63 5.15 -5.20 -0.63
CA GLY A 63 4.72 -6.61 -0.67
C GLY A 63 3.33 -6.78 -1.29
N VAL A 64 2.41 -5.88 -0.98
CA VAL A 64 1.07 -5.87 -1.58
C VAL A 64 1.12 -5.45 -3.05
N VAL A 65 1.99 -4.50 -3.41
CA VAL A 65 2.20 -4.11 -4.81
C VAL A 65 2.69 -5.31 -5.64
N ARG A 66 3.71 -6.03 -5.17
CA ARG A 66 4.21 -7.23 -5.87
C ARG A 66 3.13 -8.30 -6.03
N PHE A 67 2.32 -8.49 -5.00
CA PHE A 67 1.18 -9.40 -5.08
C PHE A 67 0.17 -8.97 -6.15
N ALA A 68 -0.15 -7.68 -6.19
CA ALA A 68 -1.11 -7.14 -7.16
C ALA A 68 -0.62 -7.34 -8.61
N GLU A 69 0.66 -7.13 -8.85
CA GLU A 69 1.25 -7.33 -10.19
C GLU A 69 1.36 -8.81 -10.56
N ASN A 70 1.92 -9.62 -9.67
CA ASN A 70 2.28 -11.01 -9.97
C ASN A 70 1.09 -11.97 -9.91
N GLU A 71 0.18 -11.77 -8.96
CA GLU A 71 -0.94 -12.69 -8.72
C GLU A 71 -2.27 -12.18 -9.30
N LEU A 72 -2.47 -10.87 -9.37
CA LEU A 72 -3.71 -10.28 -9.85
C LEU A 72 -3.60 -9.72 -11.27
N GLY A 73 -2.41 -9.64 -11.82
CA GLY A 73 -2.17 -9.15 -13.16
C GLY A 73 -2.43 -7.64 -13.34
N LEU A 74 -2.43 -6.89 -12.26
CA LEU A 74 -2.59 -5.44 -12.32
C LEU A 74 -1.31 -4.77 -12.82
N ILE A 75 -1.47 -3.60 -13.44
CA ILE A 75 -0.34 -2.81 -13.93
C ILE A 75 -0.17 -1.61 -13.00
N GLU A 76 0.98 -1.54 -12.32
CA GLU A 76 1.32 -0.37 -11.50
C GLU A 76 1.58 0.83 -12.40
N THR A 77 1.04 2.00 -12.02
CA THR A 77 1.23 3.27 -12.72
C THR A 77 1.67 4.34 -11.74
N ASP A 78 2.17 5.47 -12.25
CA ASP A 78 2.59 6.60 -11.42
C ASP A 78 1.46 7.04 -10.48
N ALA A 79 1.76 7.11 -9.18
CA ALA A 79 0.84 7.62 -8.17
C ALA A 79 0.94 9.15 -8.06
N ARG A 80 0.69 9.85 -9.16
CA ARG A 80 0.80 11.31 -9.24
C ARG A 80 -0.36 12.03 -8.54
N PRO A 81 -0.11 13.25 -8.00
CA PRO A 81 1.18 13.94 -7.96
C PRO A 81 2.15 13.30 -6.97
N ILE A 82 3.45 13.28 -7.31
CA ILE A 82 4.47 12.73 -6.43
C ILE A 82 4.93 13.83 -5.47
N VAL A 83 4.53 13.71 -4.23
CA VAL A 83 4.89 14.65 -3.14
C VAL A 83 5.62 13.96 -1.99
N GLY A 84 5.57 12.63 -1.95
CA GLY A 84 6.28 11.81 -0.97
C GLY A 84 7.65 11.35 -1.48
N SER A 85 8.29 10.49 -0.71
CA SER A 85 9.59 9.89 -1.03
C SER A 85 9.43 8.69 -1.97
N GLY A 86 10.55 8.25 -2.56
CA GLY A 86 10.61 6.99 -3.29
C GLY A 86 10.38 5.78 -2.39
N CYS A 87 10.04 4.66 -2.99
CA CYS A 87 9.81 3.41 -2.30
C CYS A 87 11.11 2.64 -2.04
N LEU A 88 11.00 1.56 -1.26
CA LEU A 88 12.12 0.66 -1.00
C LEU A 88 12.58 -0.06 -2.27
N ASP A 89 11.67 -0.24 -3.23
CA ASP A 89 11.98 -0.79 -4.54
C ASP A 89 12.21 0.36 -5.53
N SER A 90 13.41 0.41 -6.12
CA SER A 90 13.80 1.47 -7.07
C SER A 90 12.99 1.47 -8.37
N LYS A 91 12.27 0.40 -8.66
CA LYS A 91 11.40 0.29 -9.83
C LYS A 91 9.95 0.68 -9.54
N ALA A 92 9.62 0.88 -8.28
CA ALA A 92 8.25 1.16 -7.88
C ALA A 92 7.82 2.57 -8.32
N LEU A 93 6.60 2.66 -8.80
CA LEU A 93 5.94 3.92 -9.19
C LEU A 93 5.09 4.49 -8.06
N SER A 94 4.98 3.78 -6.96
CA SER A 94 4.31 4.19 -5.73
C SER A 94 5.13 5.19 -4.94
N GLN A 95 4.52 5.81 -3.92
CA GLN A 95 5.21 6.78 -3.08
C GLN A 95 5.00 6.48 -1.60
N ARG A 96 6.03 6.80 -0.82
CA ARG A 96 6.06 6.70 0.62
C ARG A 96 6.11 8.07 1.27
N PHE A 97 5.51 8.15 2.45
CA PHE A 97 5.68 9.29 3.34
C PHE A 97 6.38 8.81 4.61
N ASP A 98 7.37 9.57 5.05
CA ASP A 98 8.18 9.24 6.21
C ASP A 98 7.61 9.94 7.45
N PRO A 99 7.41 9.24 8.60
CA PRO A 99 6.87 9.86 9.81
C PRO A 99 7.69 11.03 10.33
N GLU A 100 9.00 11.03 10.16
CA GLU A 100 9.88 12.11 10.63
C GLU A 100 9.88 13.31 9.68
N LEU A 101 9.87 13.07 8.37
CA LEU A 101 9.96 14.12 7.37
C LEU A 101 8.60 14.70 6.98
N ASP A 102 7.57 13.89 6.93
CA ASP A 102 6.25 14.26 6.39
C ASP A 102 5.16 14.37 7.48
N GLY A 103 5.51 14.15 8.74
CA GLY A 103 4.60 14.21 9.89
C GLY A 103 3.81 12.94 10.13
N ALA A 104 3.64 12.09 9.13
CA ALA A 104 3.00 10.78 9.24
C ALA A 104 3.58 9.84 8.19
N GLY A 105 3.66 8.54 8.53
CA GLY A 105 4.02 7.49 7.58
C GLY A 105 2.81 7.07 6.77
N TYR A 106 2.98 6.95 5.47
CA TYR A 106 1.90 6.57 4.56
C TYR A 106 2.48 5.92 3.30
N PHE A 107 1.63 5.18 2.59
CA PHE A 107 2.01 4.56 1.32
C PHE A 107 0.85 4.62 0.36
N ILE A 108 1.12 4.99 -0.89
CA ILE A 108 0.12 5.09 -1.96
C ILE A 108 0.65 4.42 -3.22
N ALA A 109 -0.15 3.53 -3.80
CA ALA A 109 0.13 2.89 -5.08
C ALA A 109 -1.11 2.97 -5.98
N ARG A 110 -0.88 3.11 -7.27
CA ARG A 110 -1.95 3.20 -8.27
C ARG A 110 -1.79 2.11 -9.30
N PHE A 111 -2.90 1.47 -9.65
CA PHE A 111 -2.92 0.37 -10.60
C PHE A 111 -4.01 0.57 -11.64
N ILE A 112 -3.81 -0.04 -12.81
CA ILE A 112 -4.82 -0.18 -13.85
C ILE A 112 -5.09 -1.67 -14.04
N LYS A 113 -6.37 -2.02 -14.15
CA LYS A 113 -6.79 -3.37 -14.53
C LYS A 113 -6.81 -3.46 -16.07
N PRO A 114 -5.92 -4.29 -16.64
CA PRO A 114 -5.87 -4.44 -18.10
C PRO A 114 -7.11 -5.12 -18.69
#